data_9edb86b471f584fbafe1c25e1995e97e
#
_entry.id   9edb86b471f584fbafe1c25e1995e97e
#
_cell.length_a   1.000
_cell.length_b   1.000
_cell.length_c   1.000
_cell.angle_alpha   90.00
_cell.angle_beta   90.00
_cell.angle_gamma   90.00
#
_symmetry.space_group_name_H-M   'P 1'
#
loop_
_entity.id
_entity.type
_entity.pdbx_description
1 polymer ?
#
loop_
_entity_poly.entity_id
_entity_poly.type
_entity_poly.pdbx_seq_one_letter_code
_entity_poly.pdbx_strand_id
1 'polypeptide(L)'
;YRRLQRFFQHVRLGPDWPAPLVVGLLGLDGPWRLALDRTQWKLGTRDVNILMLAVITRRARVPLIWSVLDNNGGTSDSGQRIALMRRYLAIFGAASIRLLLADREFVGRAWMDFLNENNIPFAIRMKEKLIVTTEDGRRLALGSLLRKCRGVRTFRAALGHDETCGPLWLNFAARRLDDGALLIIASNTPARA
;
A
#
# COMPACT_ATOMS: atom_id res chain seq x y z
N TYR A 1 -30.99 -12.20 17.72
CA TYR A 1 -29.73 -12.98 17.72
C TYR A 1 -29.83 -14.21 16.84
N ARG A 2 -30.83 -15.10 16.99
CA ARG A 2 -31.01 -16.34 16.20
C ARG A 2 -31.18 -16.09 14.70
N ARG A 3 -31.81 -14.98 14.26
CA ARG A 3 -31.95 -14.64 12.83
C ARG A 3 -30.61 -14.35 12.18
N LEU A 4 -29.72 -13.62 12.85
CA LEU A 4 -28.36 -13.34 12.36
C LEU A 4 -27.51 -14.64 12.29
N GLN A 5 -27.60 -15.51 13.29
CA GLN A 5 -26.92 -16.80 13.26
C GLN A 5 -27.39 -17.65 12.06
N ARG A 6 -28.71 -17.78 11.84
CA ARG A 6 -29.25 -18.50 10.69
C ARG A 6 -28.84 -17.88 9.37
N PHE A 7 -28.81 -16.56 9.27
CA PHE A 7 -28.33 -15.89 8.07
C PHE A 7 -26.91 -16.30 7.73
N PHE A 8 -25.96 -16.20 8.66
CA PHE A 8 -24.56 -16.58 8.41
C PHE A 8 -24.36 -18.09 8.24
N GLN A 9 -25.24 -18.92 8.75
CA GLN A 9 -25.21 -20.38 8.54
C GLN A 9 -25.64 -20.80 7.14
N HIS A 10 -26.63 -20.11 6.56
CA HIS A 10 -27.31 -20.55 5.34
C HIS A 10 -27.03 -19.68 4.11
N VAL A 11 -26.62 -18.43 4.30
CA VAL A 11 -26.30 -17.52 3.21
C VAL A 11 -24.80 -17.54 2.94
N ARG A 12 -24.41 -18.11 1.81
CA ARG A 12 -23.02 -18.08 1.34
C ARG A 12 -22.80 -16.80 0.52
N LEU A 13 -22.21 -15.82 1.15
CA LEU A 13 -21.81 -14.59 0.50
C LEU A 13 -20.40 -14.77 -0.08
N GLY A 14 -20.17 -14.27 -1.28
CA GLY A 14 -18.80 -14.21 -1.84
C GLY A 14 -17.89 -13.37 -0.96
N PRO A 15 -16.56 -13.54 -1.01
CA PRO A 15 -15.63 -12.88 -0.09
C PRO A 15 -15.68 -11.35 -0.17
N ASP A 16 -16.03 -10.79 -1.31
CA ASP A 16 -15.94 -9.34 -1.58
C ASP A 16 -17.29 -8.62 -1.65
N TRP A 17 -18.40 -9.34 -1.38
CA TRP A 17 -19.74 -8.74 -1.41
C TRP A 17 -19.90 -7.50 -0.50
N PRO A 18 -19.17 -7.37 0.66
CA PRO A 18 -19.34 -6.19 1.51
C PRO A 18 -18.79 -4.91 0.88
N ALA A 19 -17.83 -5.00 -0.04
CA ALA A 19 -17.13 -3.82 -0.54
C ALA A 19 -18.04 -2.81 -1.26
N PRO A 20 -18.88 -3.20 -2.25
CA PRO A 20 -19.84 -2.27 -2.87
C PRO A 20 -20.89 -1.77 -1.89
N LEU A 21 -21.36 -2.63 -0.97
CA LEU A 21 -22.33 -2.24 0.06
C LEU A 21 -21.76 -1.16 0.99
N VAL A 22 -20.53 -1.34 1.46
CA VAL A 22 -19.85 -0.37 2.34
C VAL A 22 -19.69 0.97 1.64
N VAL A 23 -19.24 0.98 0.37
CA VAL A 23 -19.10 2.23 -0.41
C VAL A 23 -20.45 2.92 -0.58
N GLY A 24 -21.52 2.17 -0.92
CA GLY A 24 -22.87 2.70 -1.04
C GLY A 24 -23.41 3.29 0.27
N LEU A 25 -23.21 2.58 1.40
CA LEU A 25 -23.65 3.07 2.72
C LEU A 25 -22.88 4.31 3.20
N LEU A 26 -21.60 4.44 2.80
CA LEU A 26 -20.80 5.61 3.13
C LEU A 26 -21.10 6.82 2.24
N GLY A 27 -21.86 6.65 1.16
CA GLY A 27 -22.15 7.72 0.19
C GLY A 27 -20.88 8.33 -0.40
N LEU A 28 -19.86 7.50 -0.65
CA LEU A 28 -18.55 7.98 -1.12
C LEU A 28 -18.51 8.05 -2.65
N ASP A 29 -18.36 9.25 -3.16
CA ASP A 29 -18.05 9.47 -4.57
C ASP A 29 -16.52 9.29 -4.79
N GLY A 30 -16.16 8.50 -5.83
CA GLY A 30 -14.76 8.32 -6.22
C GLY A 30 -14.18 9.53 -6.96
N PRO A 31 -12.88 9.53 -7.28
CA PRO A 31 -11.90 8.50 -6.94
C PRO A 31 -11.42 8.60 -5.48
N TRP A 32 -11.13 7.44 -4.88
CA TRP A 32 -10.81 7.34 -3.45
C TRP A 32 -9.30 7.29 -3.16
N ARG A 33 -8.95 7.74 -1.94
CA ARG A 33 -7.66 7.39 -1.34
C ARG A 33 -7.80 6.06 -0.63
N LEU A 34 -6.89 5.13 -0.93
CA LEU A 34 -6.84 3.81 -0.32
C LEU A 34 -5.63 3.69 0.59
N ALA A 35 -5.75 2.89 1.64
CA ALA A 35 -4.64 2.45 2.47
C ALA A 35 -4.50 0.94 2.36
N LEU A 36 -3.30 0.47 2.04
CA LEU A 36 -2.91 -0.93 2.20
C LEU A 36 -2.23 -1.06 3.56
N ASP A 37 -2.77 -1.92 4.40
CA ASP A 37 -2.30 -2.12 5.76
C ASP A 37 -2.38 -3.59 6.16
N ARG A 38 -1.67 -3.96 7.18
CA ARG A 38 -1.66 -5.30 7.74
C ARG A 38 -1.93 -5.23 9.23
N THR A 39 -2.83 -6.06 9.69
CA THR A 39 -3.12 -6.17 11.13
C THR A 39 -2.91 -7.60 11.58
N GLN A 40 -2.36 -7.75 12.77
CA GLN A 40 -2.14 -9.05 13.40
C GLN A 40 -2.91 -9.09 14.71
N TRP A 41 -3.73 -10.12 14.87
CA TRP A 41 -4.51 -10.36 16.06
C TRP A 41 -4.21 -11.74 16.63
N LYS A 42 -4.39 -11.88 17.94
CA LYS A 42 -4.46 -13.18 18.58
C LYS A 42 -5.91 -13.58 18.81
N LEU A 43 -6.30 -14.71 18.21
CA LEU A 43 -7.59 -15.33 18.45
C LEU A 43 -7.36 -16.61 19.28
N GLY A 44 -7.44 -16.48 20.61
CA GLY A 44 -7.00 -17.54 21.54
C GLY A 44 -5.49 -17.77 21.41
N THR A 45 -5.09 -19.00 21.02
CA THR A 45 -3.67 -19.38 20.81
C THR A 45 -3.21 -19.17 19.37
N ARG A 46 -4.10 -18.78 18.44
CA ARG A 46 -3.79 -18.62 17.02
C ARG A 46 -3.51 -17.16 16.68
N ASP A 47 -2.41 -16.92 15.97
CA ASP A 47 -2.15 -15.63 15.33
C ASP A 47 -2.96 -15.55 14.02
N VAL A 48 -3.70 -14.47 13.87
CA VAL A 48 -4.47 -14.14 12.66
C VAL A 48 -3.83 -12.92 12.03
N ASN A 49 -3.29 -13.09 10.83
CA ASN A 49 -2.63 -12.03 10.07
C ASN A 49 -3.53 -11.64 8.88
N ILE A 50 -3.93 -10.38 8.82
CA ILE A 50 -4.89 -9.88 7.83
C ILE A 50 -4.24 -8.76 7.02
N LEU A 51 -4.13 -8.98 5.70
CA LEU A 51 -3.81 -7.94 4.74
C LEU A 51 -5.10 -7.25 4.31
N MET A 52 -5.16 -5.92 4.39
CA MET A 52 -6.39 -5.17 4.24
C MET A 52 -6.21 -3.97 3.32
N LEU A 53 -7.18 -3.76 2.44
CA LEU A 53 -7.33 -2.56 1.65
C LEU A 53 -8.53 -1.76 2.18
N ALA A 54 -8.28 -0.54 2.63
CA ALA A 54 -9.28 0.33 3.24
C ALA A 54 -9.42 1.64 2.47
N VAL A 55 -10.63 2.18 2.39
CA VAL A 55 -10.85 3.56 1.92
C VAL A 55 -10.58 4.54 3.05
N ILE A 56 -9.89 5.63 2.74
CA ILE A 56 -9.58 6.70 3.69
C ILE A 56 -10.66 7.77 3.57
N THR A 57 -11.42 7.94 4.63
CA THR A 57 -12.40 9.01 4.80
C THR A 57 -11.83 10.13 5.68
N ARG A 58 -12.57 11.22 5.87
CA ARG A 58 -12.17 12.30 6.80
C ARG A 58 -12.11 11.83 8.25
N ARG A 59 -12.86 10.79 8.63
CA ARG A 59 -13.04 10.36 10.02
C ARG A 59 -12.38 9.02 10.35
N ALA A 60 -12.27 8.14 9.35
CA ALA A 60 -11.84 6.77 9.58
C ALA A 60 -11.18 6.15 8.34
N ARG A 61 -10.49 5.04 8.55
CA ARG A 61 -10.12 4.08 7.50
C ARG A 61 -11.14 2.96 7.56
N VAL A 62 -11.87 2.75 6.47
CA VAL A 62 -12.94 1.77 6.39
C VAL A 62 -12.50 0.60 5.51
N PRO A 63 -12.36 -0.61 6.07
CA PRO A 63 -11.99 -1.79 5.31
C PRO A 63 -12.98 -2.08 4.17
N LEU A 64 -12.47 -2.34 2.98
CA LEU A 64 -13.27 -2.74 1.83
C LEU A 64 -13.05 -4.21 1.49
N ILE A 65 -11.78 -4.60 1.35
CA ILE A 65 -11.37 -5.95 0.94
C ILE A 65 -10.20 -6.38 1.82
N TRP A 66 -10.18 -7.66 2.20
CA TRP A 66 -9.10 -8.23 3.00
C TRP A 66 -8.80 -9.67 2.63
N SER A 67 -7.62 -10.12 3.01
CA SER A 67 -7.20 -11.53 2.93
C SER A 67 -6.56 -11.94 4.24
N VAL A 68 -6.95 -13.10 4.74
CA VAL A 68 -6.24 -13.74 5.84
C VAL A 68 -4.98 -14.38 5.25
N LEU A 69 -3.83 -14.12 5.85
CA LEU A 69 -2.55 -14.65 5.42
C LEU A 69 -2.22 -15.90 6.23
N ASP A 70 -1.76 -16.95 5.55
CA ASP A 70 -1.43 -18.24 6.18
C ASP A 70 -0.09 -18.24 6.94
N ASN A 71 0.58 -17.07 7.00
CA ASN A 71 1.86 -16.94 7.69
C ASN A 71 1.67 -16.44 9.14
N ASN A 72 2.19 -17.16 10.10
CA ASN A 72 2.17 -16.81 11.52
C ASN A 72 3.06 -15.58 11.81
N GLY A 73 2.60 -14.38 11.39
CA GLY A 73 3.26 -13.12 11.71
C GLY A 73 4.31 -12.60 10.72
N GLY A 74 4.49 -13.25 9.58
CA GLY A 74 5.36 -12.76 8.49
C GLY A 74 4.77 -11.56 7.73
N THR A 75 5.62 -10.82 7.00
CA THR A 75 5.16 -9.77 6.07
C THR A 75 4.44 -10.40 4.87
N SER A 76 3.47 -9.67 4.27
CA SER A 76 2.87 -10.09 3.00
C SER A 76 3.91 -10.07 1.88
N ASP A 77 3.85 -11.04 0.98
CA ASP A 77 4.64 -11.03 -0.25
C ASP A 77 3.97 -10.19 -1.36
N SER A 78 4.67 -9.98 -2.47
CA SER A 78 4.14 -9.22 -3.61
C SER A 78 2.94 -9.92 -4.28
N GLY A 79 2.92 -11.25 -4.33
CA GLY A 79 1.82 -12.02 -4.91
C GLY A 79 0.52 -11.84 -4.14
N GLN A 80 0.57 -11.89 -2.81
CA GLN A 80 -0.58 -11.66 -1.94
C GLN A 80 -1.16 -10.25 -2.09
N ARG A 81 -0.29 -9.22 -2.19
CA ARG A 81 -0.70 -7.82 -2.43
C ARG A 81 -1.35 -7.65 -3.79
N ILE A 82 -0.76 -8.23 -4.83
CA ILE A 82 -1.29 -8.22 -6.20
C ILE A 82 -2.63 -8.94 -6.25
N ALA A 83 -2.76 -10.11 -5.62
CA ALA A 83 -4.01 -10.84 -5.57
C ALA A 83 -5.14 -10.04 -4.90
N LEU A 84 -4.85 -9.37 -3.77
CA LEU A 84 -5.81 -8.50 -3.09
C LEU A 84 -6.22 -7.31 -3.99
N MET A 85 -5.24 -6.65 -4.63
CA MET A 85 -5.51 -5.52 -5.52
C MET A 85 -6.28 -5.93 -6.77
N ARG A 86 -6.01 -7.09 -7.36
CA ARG A 86 -6.80 -7.61 -8.49
C ARG A 86 -8.28 -7.79 -8.14
N ARG A 87 -8.59 -8.26 -6.92
CA ARG A 87 -9.97 -8.36 -6.44
C ARG A 87 -10.63 -6.99 -6.35
N TYR A 88 -9.90 -5.97 -5.85
CA TYR A 88 -10.38 -4.59 -5.82
C TYR A 88 -10.65 -4.06 -7.24
N LEU A 89 -9.70 -4.24 -8.14
CA LEU A 89 -9.81 -3.77 -9.53
C LEU A 89 -10.98 -4.42 -10.29
N ALA A 90 -11.27 -5.68 -10.01
CA ALA A 90 -12.40 -6.39 -10.61
C ALA A 90 -13.77 -5.80 -10.21
N ILE A 91 -13.86 -5.16 -9.04
CA ILE A 91 -15.10 -4.58 -8.52
C ILE A 91 -15.23 -3.11 -8.91
N PHE A 92 -14.17 -2.32 -8.73
CA PHE A 92 -14.23 -0.86 -8.78
C PHE A 92 -13.42 -0.25 -9.94
N GLY A 93 -12.53 -1.01 -10.57
CA GLY A 93 -11.61 -0.52 -11.61
C GLY A 93 -10.53 0.42 -11.08
N ALA A 94 -9.47 0.62 -11.89
CA ALA A 94 -8.33 1.47 -11.54
C ALA A 94 -8.71 2.97 -11.45
N ALA A 95 -9.66 3.43 -12.26
CA ALA A 95 -10.13 4.82 -12.25
C ALA A 95 -10.76 5.25 -10.91
N SER A 96 -11.19 4.29 -10.08
CA SER A 96 -11.69 4.57 -8.73
C SER A 96 -10.60 4.94 -7.72
N ILE A 97 -9.31 4.75 -8.07
CA ILE A 97 -8.18 4.97 -7.18
C ILE A 97 -7.56 6.34 -7.45
N ARG A 98 -7.72 7.27 -6.51
CA ARG A 98 -7.03 8.55 -6.53
C ARG A 98 -5.57 8.43 -6.10
N LEU A 99 -5.31 7.62 -5.09
CA LEU A 99 -3.97 7.39 -4.52
C LEU A 99 -4.00 6.18 -3.58
N LEU A 100 -3.05 5.28 -3.75
CA LEU A 100 -2.79 4.18 -2.81
C LEU A 100 -1.69 4.58 -1.84
N LEU A 101 -1.96 4.51 -0.55
CA LEU A 101 -1.00 4.73 0.52
C LEU A 101 -0.59 3.40 1.15
N ALA A 102 0.70 3.22 1.42
CA ALA A 102 1.20 2.04 2.12
C ALA A 102 2.44 2.35 2.96
N ASP A 103 2.65 1.57 4.03
CA ASP A 103 3.85 1.71 4.88
C ASP A 103 5.04 0.97 4.27
N ARG A 104 6.21 1.16 4.89
CA ARG A 104 7.53 0.63 4.48
C ARG A 104 7.64 -0.89 4.42
N GLU A 105 6.69 -1.64 4.94
CA GLU A 105 6.64 -3.09 4.78
C GLU A 105 6.16 -3.51 3.39
N PHE A 106 5.44 -2.65 2.70
CA PHE A 106 4.87 -2.91 1.38
C PHE A 106 5.78 -2.51 0.21
N VAL A 107 7.06 -2.35 0.47
CA VAL A 107 8.07 -2.14 -0.58
C VAL A 107 8.34 -3.48 -1.28
N GLY A 108 8.33 -3.48 -2.61
CA GLY A 108 8.63 -4.66 -3.43
C GLY A 108 8.58 -4.34 -4.92
N ARG A 109 9.57 -4.82 -5.67
CA ARG A 109 9.70 -4.50 -7.10
C ARG A 109 8.46 -4.95 -7.89
N ALA A 110 8.15 -6.23 -7.88
CA ALA A 110 7.01 -6.79 -8.62
C ALA A 110 5.66 -6.14 -8.24
N TRP A 111 5.49 -5.76 -6.96
CA TRP A 111 4.32 -5.04 -6.50
C TRP A 111 4.22 -3.63 -7.13
N MET A 112 5.32 -2.88 -7.14
CA MET A 112 5.34 -1.52 -7.70
C MET A 112 5.23 -1.51 -9.21
N ASP A 113 5.84 -2.49 -9.90
CA ASP A 113 5.67 -2.68 -11.33
C ASP A 113 4.20 -2.95 -11.67
N PHE A 114 3.54 -3.85 -10.93
CA PHE A 114 2.10 -4.10 -11.09
C PHE A 114 1.25 -2.83 -10.92
N LEU A 115 1.56 -1.99 -9.93
CA LEU A 115 0.86 -0.73 -9.72
C LEU A 115 1.03 0.23 -10.92
N ASN A 116 2.25 0.32 -11.47
CA ASN A 116 2.54 1.14 -12.64
C ASN A 116 1.83 0.63 -13.90
N GLU A 117 1.89 -0.66 -14.17
CA GLU A 117 1.24 -1.32 -15.32
C GLU A 117 -0.28 -1.10 -15.32
N ASN A 118 -0.89 -1.03 -14.14
CA ASN A 118 -2.32 -0.77 -14.00
C ASN A 118 -2.66 0.71 -13.80
N ASN A 119 -1.70 1.62 -13.99
CA ASN A 119 -1.87 3.07 -13.83
C ASN A 119 -2.43 3.47 -12.45
N ILE A 120 -2.03 2.75 -11.39
CA ILE A 120 -2.46 3.03 -10.02
C ILE A 120 -1.49 4.03 -9.39
N PRO A 121 -1.93 5.26 -9.07
CA PRO A 121 -1.11 6.22 -8.34
C PRO A 121 -0.82 5.71 -6.93
N PHE A 122 0.43 5.75 -6.50
CA PHE A 122 0.79 5.32 -5.14
C PHE A 122 1.77 6.27 -4.46
N ALA A 123 1.76 6.24 -3.12
CA ALA A 123 2.76 6.83 -2.25
C ALA A 123 3.09 5.84 -1.12
N ILE A 124 4.30 5.31 -1.13
CA ILE A 124 4.75 4.27 -0.21
C ILE A 124 5.91 4.80 0.63
N ARG A 125 5.82 4.61 1.94
CA ARG A 125 6.91 4.94 2.86
C ARG A 125 8.10 4.01 2.62
N MET A 126 9.32 4.58 2.61
CA MET A 126 10.57 3.86 2.35
C MET A 126 11.42 3.69 3.59
N LYS A 127 12.23 2.62 3.60
CA LYS A 127 13.26 2.39 4.63
C LYS A 127 14.53 3.15 4.27
N GLU A 128 15.21 3.75 5.25
CA GLU A 128 16.47 4.47 5.05
C GLU A 128 17.58 3.60 4.46
N LYS A 129 17.56 2.30 4.74
CA LYS A 129 18.56 1.33 4.27
C LYS A 129 18.36 0.93 2.79
N LEU A 130 17.26 1.35 2.16
CA LEU A 130 16.96 0.99 0.78
C LEU A 130 17.99 1.63 -0.16
N ILE A 131 18.58 0.81 -1.03
CA ILE A 131 19.54 1.27 -2.03
C ILE A 131 18.79 1.80 -3.24
N VAL A 132 19.18 2.97 -3.70
CA VAL A 132 18.65 3.62 -4.91
C VAL A 132 19.80 4.03 -5.83
N THR A 133 19.50 4.16 -7.12
CA THR A 133 20.39 4.75 -8.11
C THR A 133 19.87 6.14 -8.46
N THR A 134 20.68 7.16 -8.25
CA THR A 134 20.36 8.56 -8.57
C THR A 134 20.51 8.83 -10.08
N GLU A 135 20.01 9.96 -10.57
CA GLU A 135 20.08 10.34 -11.99
C GLU A 135 21.52 10.49 -12.51
N ASP A 136 22.46 10.83 -11.62
CA ASP A 136 23.90 10.88 -11.91
C ASP A 136 24.60 9.52 -11.78
N GLY A 137 23.83 8.41 -11.67
CA GLY A 137 24.35 7.05 -11.67
C GLY A 137 24.89 6.56 -10.33
N ARG A 138 24.91 7.36 -9.27
CA ARG A 138 25.41 6.93 -7.95
C ARG A 138 24.44 5.96 -7.30
N ARG A 139 24.98 4.85 -6.79
CA ARG A 139 24.23 3.83 -6.06
C ARG A 139 24.51 3.93 -4.55
N LEU A 140 23.50 4.31 -3.78
CA LEU A 140 23.66 4.50 -2.33
C LEU A 140 22.35 4.32 -1.57
N ALA A 141 22.47 4.14 -0.24
CA ALA A 141 21.29 4.06 0.63
C ALA A 141 20.58 5.43 0.74
N LEU A 142 19.25 5.43 0.82
CA LEU A 142 18.44 6.64 1.00
C LEU A 142 18.87 7.45 2.23
N GLY A 143 19.19 6.79 3.36
CA GLY A 143 19.68 7.46 4.55
C GLY A 143 21.01 8.19 4.34
N SER A 144 21.92 7.63 3.53
CA SER A 144 23.19 8.28 3.16
C SER A 144 22.96 9.50 2.26
N LEU A 145 22.07 9.36 1.26
CA LEU A 145 21.66 10.45 0.37
C LEU A 145 21.03 11.62 1.13
N LEU A 146 20.29 11.30 2.21
CA LEU A 146 19.49 12.24 2.99
C LEU A 146 20.12 12.64 4.32
N ARG A 147 21.40 12.28 4.56
CA ARG A 147 22.09 12.55 5.84
C ARG A 147 22.05 14.03 6.25
N LYS A 148 22.18 14.94 5.28
CA LYS A 148 22.15 16.39 5.48
C LYS A 148 20.79 17.00 5.15
N CYS A 149 19.72 16.21 5.09
CA CYS A 149 18.38 16.70 4.75
C CYS A 149 17.89 17.67 5.84
N ARG A 150 17.63 18.93 5.42
CA ARG A 150 16.96 19.95 6.21
C ARG A 150 15.71 20.39 5.45
N GLY A 151 14.56 20.44 6.14
CA GLY A 151 13.28 20.74 5.49
C GLY A 151 12.79 19.59 4.57
N VAL A 152 11.98 19.94 3.57
CA VAL A 152 11.48 18.99 2.56
C VAL A 152 12.45 18.94 1.40
N ARG A 153 12.87 17.74 1.02
CA ARG A 153 13.71 17.48 -0.15
C ARG A 153 12.98 16.54 -1.11
N THR A 154 12.88 16.94 -2.36
CA THR A 154 12.35 16.12 -3.45
C THR A 154 13.47 15.76 -4.42
N PHE A 155 13.43 14.55 -4.97
CA PHE A 155 14.39 14.05 -5.96
C PHE A 155 13.80 12.85 -6.70
N ARG A 156 14.42 12.48 -7.82
CA ARG A 156 14.09 11.29 -8.58
C ARG A 156 15.21 10.27 -8.44
N ALA A 157 14.87 9.01 -8.28
CA ALA A 157 15.84 7.92 -8.20
C ALA A 157 15.21 6.60 -8.64
N ALA A 158 16.03 5.65 -9.04
CA ALA A 158 15.59 4.32 -9.44
C ALA A 158 15.72 3.32 -8.29
N LEU A 159 14.70 2.47 -8.13
CA LEU A 159 14.76 1.27 -7.31
C LEU A 159 15.26 0.10 -8.13
N GLY A 160 16.17 -0.67 -7.54
CA GLY A 160 16.67 -1.92 -8.10
C GLY A 160 17.38 -1.72 -9.44
N HIS A 161 18.54 -2.28 -9.57
CA HIS A 161 19.17 -2.58 -10.84
C HIS A 161 19.38 -4.07 -10.82
N ASP A 162 18.39 -4.80 -11.31
CA ASP A 162 18.51 -6.21 -11.61
C ASP A 162 18.72 -6.30 -13.12
N GLU A 163 19.62 -7.16 -13.56
CA GLU A 163 19.92 -7.35 -14.99
C GLU A 163 18.69 -7.78 -15.80
N THR A 164 17.69 -8.33 -15.13
CA THR A 164 16.44 -8.83 -15.72
C THR A 164 15.32 -7.80 -15.81
N CYS A 165 15.31 -6.79 -14.92
CA CYS A 165 14.28 -5.76 -14.87
C CYS A 165 14.93 -4.38 -14.91
N GLY A 166 14.64 -3.59 -15.91
CA GLY A 166 15.13 -2.21 -16.04
C GLY A 166 14.89 -1.35 -14.78
N PRO A 167 15.47 -0.16 -14.67
CA PRO A 167 15.33 0.69 -13.47
C PRO A 167 13.88 1.15 -13.29
N LEU A 168 13.34 1.00 -12.08
CA LEU A 168 12.05 1.56 -11.69
C LEU A 168 12.26 2.98 -11.16
N TRP A 169 12.06 3.99 -12.01
CA TRP A 169 12.19 5.39 -11.63
C TRP A 169 10.98 5.89 -10.84
N LEU A 170 11.24 6.43 -9.65
CA LEU A 170 10.22 6.98 -8.76
C LEU A 170 10.60 8.40 -8.32
N ASN A 171 9.58 9.16 -7.94
CA ASN A 171 9.73 10.46 -7.32
C ASN A 171 9.76 10.27 -5.80
N PHE A 172 10.74 10.84 -5.15
CA PHE A 172 10.91 10.79 -3.70
C PHE A 172 10.66 12.16 -3.08
N ALA A 173 9.99 12.15 -1.94
CA ALA A 173 9.91 13.28 -1.02
C ALA A 173 10.40 12.83 0.35
N ALA A 174 11.25 13.62 0.98
CA ALA A 174 11.81 13.30 2.28
C ALA A 174 11.88 14.53 3.18
N ARG A 175 11.65 14.32 4.47
CA ARG A 175 11.86 15.34 5.52
C ARG A 175 12.31 14.67 6.80
N ARG A 176 13.05 15.41 7.62
CA ARG A 176 13.34 15.00 8.98
C ARG A 176 12.20 15.44 9.89
N LEU A 177 11.69 14.53 10.70
CA LEU A 177 10.68 14.78 11.71
C LEU A 177 11.31 15.40 12.97
N ASP A 178 10.48 15.91 13.87
CA ASP A 178 10.93 16.58 15.10
C ASP A 178 11.68 15.64 16.06
N ASP A 179 11.36 14.34 16.00
CA ASP A 179 12.08 13.26 16.72
C ASP A 179 13.41 12.85 16.08
N GLY A 180 13.81 13.50 14.98
CA GLY A 180 15.02 13.19 14.23
C GLY A 180 14.89 12.08 13.21
N ALA A 181 13.78 11.34 13.15
CA ALA A 181 13.56 10.29 12.17
C ALA A 181 13.37 10.86 10.75
N LEU A 182 13.83 10.10 9.74
CA LEU A 182 13.57 10.44 8.35
C LEU A 182 12.22 9.84 7.90
N LEU A 183 11.32 10.71 7.44
CA LEU A 183 10.15 10.31 6.67
C LEU A 183 10.52 10.37 5.19
N ILE A 184 10.50 9.23 4.52
CA ILE A 184 10.82 9.11 3.10
C ILE A 184 9.62 8.45 2.40
N ILE A 185 9.10 9.09 1.38
CA ILE A 185 7.97 8.60 0.58
C ILE A 185 8.42 8.51 -0.87
N ALA A 186 8.14 7.39 -1.53
CA ALA A 186 8.28 7.23 -2.97
C ALA A 186 6.92 7.15 -3.64
N SER A 187 6.80 7.76 -4.82
CA SER A 187 5.57 7.83 -5.61
C SER A 187 5.89 7.66 -7.10
N ASN A 188 4.97 7.06 -7.85
CA ASN A 188 5.02 7.05 -9.31
C ASN A 188 4.45 8.35 -9.93
N THR A 189 3.83 9.21 -9.13
CA THR A 189 3.36 10.53 -9.56
C THR A 189 4.29 11.64 -9.06
N PRO A 190 4.49 12.74 -9.81
CA PRO A 190 5.27 13.87 -9.34
C PRO A 190 4.70 14.43 -8.02
N ALA A 191 5.58 14.81 -7.10
CA ALA A 191 5.18 15.59 -5.94
C ALA A 191 4.62 16.95 -6.44
N ARG A 192 3.35 17.22 -6.18
CA ARG A 192 2.82 18.57 -6.36
C ARG A 192 3.32 19.41 -5.19
N ALA A 193 3.99 20.51 -5.53
CA ALA A 193 4.42 21.53 -4.57
C ALA A 193 3.20 22.12 -3.84
#